data_b79c6b4eb68a7ca8ba3f3408ba3d8a0d
#
_entry.id   b79c6b4eb68a7ca8ba3f3408ba3d8a0d
#
_cell.length_a   1.000
_cell.length_b   1.000
_cell.length_c   1.000
_cell.angle_alpha   90.00
_cell.angle_beta   90.00
_cell.angle_gamma   90.00
#
_symmetry.space_group_name_H-M   'P 1'
#
loop_
_entity.id
_entity.type
_entity.pdbx_description
1 polymer ?
#
loop_
_entity_poly.entity_id
_entity_poly.type
_entity_poly.pdbx_seq_one_letter_code
_entity_poly.pdbx_strand_id
1 'polypeptide(L)'
;MIVGEPGPVDEVVVSLKELLQMEHCPRPWRRLDLYIVRDGSVVFYVGQSYTAFDRVWSHFYDGFKARSTLGRLIVCNWPASMHWTVELLSSGLERFAAVEHDLDAAEQLLIEELAPCLNEALNRQPSPLPKAYRPPTAPPTCPRSPNKLIREAAYAVKAEQRRT
;
A
#
# COMPACT_ATOMS: atom_id res chain seq x y z
N MET A 1 17.64 -8.30 31.68
CA MET A 1 16.29 -8.36 31.16
C MET A 1 16.37 -8.66 29.64
N ILE A 2 15.79 -9.76 29.25
CA ILE A 2 15.76 -10.12 27.82
C ILE A 2 14.64 -9.35 27.18
N VAL A 3 14.99 -8.43 26.27
CA VAL A 3 13.99 -7.77 25.43
C VAL A 3 13.62 -8.78 24.35
N GLY A 4 12.47 -9.41 24.48
CA GLY A 4 11.96 -10.30 23.44
C GLY A 4 11.67 -9.56 22.15
N GLU A 5 11.70 -10.27 21.01
CA GLU A 5 11.23 -9.71 19.76
C GLU A 5 9.80 -9.20 19.92
N PRO A 6 9.43 -8.06 19.29
CA PRO A 6 8.04 -7.61 19.34
C PRO A 6 7.13 -8.69 18.76
N GLY A 7 6.03 -8.95 19.44
CA GLY A 7 5.04 -9.92 19.01
C GLY A 7 4.31 -9.46 17.74
N PRO A 8 3.45 -10.35 17.17
CA PRO A 8 2.66 -10.00 16.00
C PRO A 8 1.82 -8.76 16.25
N VAL A 9 1.72 -7.90 15.25
CA VAL A 9 0.86 -6.72 15.28
C VAL A 9 -0.36 -6.96 14.38
N ASP A 10 -1.46 -6.29 14.68
CA ASP A 10 -2.70 -6.40 13.91
C ASP A 10 -2.88 -5.27 12.91
N GLU A 11 -2.07 -4.23 13.01
CA GLU A 11 -2.19 -3.04 12.19
C GLU A 11 -0.87 -2.28 12.16
N VAL A 12 -0.48 -1.82 10.98
CA VAL A 12 0.70 -0.99 10.76
C VAL A 12 0.37 0.09 9.72
N VAL A 13 0.85 1.30 9.97
CA VAL A 13 0.77 2.40 9.01
C VAL A 13 2.20 2.84 8.70
N VAL A 14 2.55 2.84 7.41
CA VAL A 14 3.91 3.17 6.97
C VAL A 14 3.81 3.96 5.66
N SER A 15 4.76 4.86 5.41
CA SER A 15 4.85 5.49 4.09
C SER A 15 5.41 4.52 3.07
N LEU A 16 5.07 4.73 1.79
CA LEU A 16 5.61 3.89 0.73
C LEU A 16 7.14 3.95 0.69
N LYS A 17 7.72 5.15 0.87
CA LYS A 17 9.19 5.28 0.89
C LYS A 17 9.85 4.46 1.99
N GLU A 18 9.23 4.40 3.18
CA GLU A 18 9.73 3.59 4.29
C GLU A 18 9.58 2.09 4.00
N LEU A 19 8.44 1.69 3.46
CA LEU A 19 8.20 0.30 3.08
C LEU A 19 9.23 -0.18 2.07
N LEU A 20 9.60 0.67 1.11
CA LEU A 20 10.57 0.34 0.07
C LEU A 20 12.02 0.23 0.59
N GLN A 21 12.27 0.57 1.86
CA GLN A 21 13.57 0.33 2.50
C GLN A 21 13.66 -1.03 3.17
N MET A 22 12.57 -1.78 3.22
CA MET A 22 12.51 -3.09 3.86
C MET A 22 12.62 -4.19 2.81
N GLU A 23 13.75 -4.90 2.78
CA GLU A 23 13.97 -5.99 1.82
C GLU A 23 13.04 -7.19 2.05
N HIS A 24 12.65 -7.42 3.30
CA HIS A 24 11.83 -8.54 3.70
C HIS A 24 10.72 -8.08 4.64
N CYS A 25 9.60 -8.80 4.62
CA CYS A 25 8.51 -8.55 5.54
C CYS A 25 8.98 -8.73 7.00
N PRO A 26 8.86 -7.70 7.85
CA PRO A 26 9.16 -7.86 9.26
C PRO A 26 8.31 -8.98 9.87
N ARG A 27 8.90 -9.79 10.75
CA ARG A 27 8.18 -10.90 11.40
C ARG A 27 6.85 -10.49 12.03
N PRO A 28 6.78 -9.37 12.79
CA PRO A 28 5.50 -8.94 13.39
C PRO A 28 4.40 -8.63 12.37
N TRP A 29 4.74 -8.42 11.10
CA TRP A 29 3.78 -8.02 10.05
C TRP A 29 3.29 -9.19 9.19
N ARG A 30 3.76 -10.41 9.43
CA ARG A 30 3.47 -11.57 8.58
C ARG A 30 2.00 -11.99 8.52
N ARG A 31 1.22 -11.64 9.53
CA ARG A 31 -0.21 -11.95 9.59
C ARG A 31 -1.10 -10.92 8.92
N LEU A 32 -0.52 -9.79 8.48
CA LEU A 32 -1.30 -8.73 7.88
C LEU A 32 -1.69 -9.15 6.47
N ASP A 33 -2.99 -9.23 6.22
CA ASP A 33 -3.57 -9.80 5.02
C ASP A 33 -4.47 -8.84 4.24
N LEU A 34 -4.62 -7.60 4.73
CA LEU A 34 -5.34 -6.52 4.05
C LEU A 34 -4.40 -5.33 3.90
N TYR A 35 -4.56 -4.58 2.80
CA TYR A 35 -3.77 -3.37 2.62
C TYR A 35 -4.60 -2.27 1.98
N ILE A 36 -4.29 -1.03 2.38
CA ILE A 36 -4.93 0.18 1.88
C ILE A 36 -3.81 1.13 1.47
N VAL A 37 -3.88 1.64 0.23
CA VAL A 37 -2.93 2.64 -0.26
C VAL A 37 -3.68 3.94 -0.46
N ARG A 38 -3.20 5.02 0.18
CA ARG A 38 -3.89 6.29 0.20
C ARG A 38 -2.96 7.48 0.33
N ASP A 39 -3.47 8.64 -0.04
CA ASP A 39 -2.82 9.93 0.19
C ASP A 39 -3.81 10.79 0.98
N GLY A 40 -3.61 10.87 2.30
CA GLY A 40 -4.55 11.54 3.19
C GLY A 40 -5.95 10.94 3.09
N SER A 41 -6.93 11.76 2.72
CA SER A 41 -8.32 11.32 2.58
C SER A 41 -8.61 10.61 1.25
N VAL A 42 -7.68 10.65 0.30
CA VAL A 42 -7.86 10.01 -1.01
C VAL A 42 -7.38 8.56 -0.93
N VAL A 43 -8.31 7.61 -1.00
CA VAL A 43 -8.00 6.19 -0.97
C VAL A 43 -7.94 5.68 -2.40
N PHE A 44 -6.77 5.15 -2.79
CA PHE A 44 -6.57 4.65 -4.15
C PHE A 44 -6.98 3.20 -4.31
N TYR A 45 -6.62 2.35 -3.36
CA TYR A 45 -6.79 0.92 -3.52
C TYR A 45 -6.89 0.20 -2.18
N VAL A 46 -7.74 -0.81 -2.14
CA VAL A 46 -7.87 -1.77 -1.04
C VAL A 46 -7.66 -3.17 -1.63
N GLY A 47 -6.86 -3.99 -0.99
CA GLY A 47 -6.62 -5.34 -1.47
C GLY A 47 -6.38 -6.34 -0.35
N GLN A 48 -6.27 -7.60 -0.71
CA GLN A 48 -5.98 -8.70 0.21
C GLN A 48 -4.87 -9.59 -0.34
N SER A 49 -4.11 -10.16 0.57
CA SER A 49 -3.11 -11.18 0.26
C SER A 49 -2.68 -11.83 1.57
N TYR A 50 -2.38 -13.11 1.56
CA TYR A 50 -1.84 -13.78 2.74
C TYR A 50 -0.58 -13.10 3.28
N THR A 51 0.15 -12.38 2.42
CA THR A 51 1.28 -11.53 2.78
C THR A 51 1.08 -10.16 2.14
N ALA A 52 0.31 -9.30 2.81
CA ALA A 52 -0.03 -7.97 2.26
C ALA A 52 1.22 -7.14 1.96
N PHE A 53 2.24 -7.20 2.81
CA PHE A 53 3.52 -6.53 2.59
C PHE A 53 4.13 -6.90 1.23
N ASP A 54 4.25 -8.19 0.96
CA ASP A 54 4.83 -8.67 -0.31
C ASP A 54 3.97 -8.29 -1.51
N ARG A 55 2.65 -8.25 -1.32
CA ARG A 55 1.73 -7.86 -2.40
C ARG A 55 1.90 -6.40 -2.79
N VAL A 56 2.13 -5.51 -1.83
CA VAL A 56 2.42 -4.11 -2.12
C VAL A 56 3.71 -4.00 -2.95
N TRP A 57 4.75 -4.74 -2.58
CA TRP A 57 5.98 -4.82 -3.37
C TRP A 57 5.72 -5.31 -4.80
N SER A 58 4.88 -6.34 -4.96
CA SER A 58 4.52 -6.86 -6.28
C SER A 58 3.84 -5.79 -7.13
N HIS A 59 2.93 -5.03 -6.56
CA HIS A 59 2.29 -3.91 -7.26
C HIS A 59 3.33 -2.88 -7.73
N PHE A 60 4.27 -2.53 -6.87
CA PHE A 60 5.32 -1.58 -7.22
C PHE A 60 6.15 -2.07 -8.42
N TYR A 61 6.65 -3.31 -8.38
CA TYR A 61 7.41 -3.87 -9.50
C TYR A 61 6.57 -4.01 -10.77
N ASP A 62 5.33 -4.47 -10.64
CA ASP A 62 4.44 -4.67 -11.78
C ASP A 62 4.00 -3.35 -12.43
N GLY A 63 4.11 -2.23 -11.70
CA GLY A 63 3.87 -0.90 -12.24
C GLY A 63 4.81 -0.55 -13.39
N PHE A 64 6.06 -1.00 -13.32
CA PHE A 64 7.04 -0.81 -14.40
C PHE A 64 6.77 -1.69 -15.63
N LYS A 65 6.00 -2.77 -15.45
CA LYS A 65 5.64 -3.72 -16.52
C LYS A 65 4.22 -3.49 -17.04
N ALA A 66 3.56 -2.43 -16.58
CA ALA A 66 2.17 -2.12 -16.91
C ALA A 66 1.17 -3.23 -16.53
N ARG A 67 1.50 -4.06 -15.54
CA ARG A 67 0.66 -5.19 -15.08
C ARG A 67 -0.20 -4.87 -13.88
N SER A 68 0.07 -3.79 -13.16
CA SER A 68 -0.68 -3.39 -11.98
C SER A 68 -1.17 -1.96 -12.15
N THR A 69 -2.47 -1.75 -12.05
CA THR A 69 -3.07 -0.40 -12.11
C THR A 69 -2.57 0.45 -10.95
N LEU A 70 -2.53 -0.11 -9.72
CA LEU A 70 -1.99 0.57 -8.56
C LEU A 70 -0.51 0.90 -8.75
N GLY A 71 0.27 -0.08 -9.23
CA GLY A 71 1.69 0.12 -9.48
C GLY A 71 1.94 1.21 -10.50
N ARG A 72 1.16 1.25 -11.59
CA ARG A 72 1.23 2.32 -12.60
C ARG A 72 0.91 3.68 -12.00
N LEU A 73 -0.10 3.75 -11.14
CA LEU A 73 -0.44 5.00 -10.46
C LEU A 73 0.73 5.50 -9.63
N ILE A 74 1.38 4.60 -8.88
CA ILE A 74 2.56 4.92 -8.07
C ILE A 74 3.69 5.47 -8.95
N VAL A 75 4.03 4.75 -10.02
CA VAL A 75 5.13 5.12 -10.92
C VAL A 75 4.83 6.44 -11.64
N CYS A 76 3.60 6.62 -12.14
CA CYS A 76 3.20 7.84 -12.84
C CYS A 76 3.20 9.09 -11.95
N ASN A 77 3.03 8.92 -10.65
CA ASN A 77 2.99 10.03 -9.68
C ASN A 77 4.26 10.16 -8.85
N TRP A 78 5.30 9.42 -9.19
CA TRP A 78 6.58 9.52 -8.52
C TRP A 78 7.27 10.86 -8.88
N PRO A 79 7.89 11.61 -7.95
CA PRO A 79 8.23 11.22 -6.58
C PRO A 79 7.16 11.47 -5.52
N ALA A 80 6.10 12.20 -5.83
CA ALA A 80 5.06 12.51 -4.84
C ALA A 80 4.50 11.23 -4.19
N SER A 81 4.34 10.16 -4.98
CA SER A 81 3.77 8.90 -4.51
C SER A 81 4.60 8.18 -3.45
N MET A 82 5.90 8.51 -3.31
CA MET A 82 6.71 7.88 -2.26
C MET A 82 6.22 8.26 -0.85
N HIS A 83 5.50 9.37 -0.73
CA HIS A 83 4.95 9.85 0.53
C HIS A 83 3.55 9.33 0.84
N TRP A 84 2.96 8.57 -0.07
CA TRP A 84 1.65 7.96 0.17
C TRP A 84 1.74 6.95 1.30
N THR A 85 0.60 6.75 1.97
CA THR A 85 0.51 5.87 3.13
C THR A 85 0.05 4.49 2.72
N VAL A 86 0.70 3.48 3.27
CA VAL A 86 0.29 2.08 3.16
C VAL A 86 -0.16 1.63 4.54
N GLU A 87 -1.42 1.21 4.66
CA GLU A 87 -1.94 0.61 5.87
C GLU A 87 -2.00 -0.89 5.66
N LEU A 88 -1.41 -1.65 6.56
CA LEU A 88 -1.46 -3.11 6.56
C LEU A 88 -2.29 -3.54 7.76
N LEU A 89 -3.31 -4.36 7.52
CA LEU A 89 -4.30 -4.74 8.53
C LEU A 89 -4.46 -6.25 8.59
N SER A 90 -4.85 -6.74 9.77
CA SER A 90 -5.28 -8.13 9.93
C SER A 90 -6.80 -8.23 9.82
N SER A 91 -7.29 -9.21 9.07
CA SER A 91 -8.72 -9.57 9.07
C SER A 91 -9.19 -10.05 10.44
N GLY A 92 -8.26 -10.36 11.35
CA GLY A 92 -8.55 -10.72 12.73
C GLY A 92 -8.91 -9.56 13.64
N LEU A 93 -8.81 -8.30 13.16
CA LEU A 93 -9.16 -7.13 13.95
C LEU A 93 -10.64 -7.15 14.38
N GLU A 94 -10.93 -6.58 15.55
CA GLU A 94 -12.28 -6.51 16.12
C GLU A 94 -13.27 -5.85 15.16
N ARG A 95 -12.84 -4.87 14.38
CA ARG A 95 -13.70 -4.21 13.39
C ARG A 95 -14.27 -5.17 12.34
N PHE A 96 -13.68 -6.36 12.19
CA PHE A 96 -14.14 -7.38 11.25
C PHE A 96 -14.89 -8.53 11.93
N ALA A 97 -15.21 -8.40 13.22
CA ALA A 97 -15.97 -9.43 13.96
C ALA A 97 -17.35 -9.65 13.34
N ALA A 98 -18.02 -8.58 12.87
CA ALA A 98 -19.34 -8.68 12.27
C ALA A 98 -19.37 -9.50 10.98
N VAL A 99 -18.25 -9.66 10.30
CA VAL A 99 -18.09 -10.50 9.10
C VAL A 99 -17.32 -11.79 9.41
N GLU A 100 -17.28 -12.17 10.69
CA GLU A 100 -16.67 -13.42 11.17
C GLU A 100 -15.20 -13.55 10.79
N HIS A 101 -14.49 -12.43 10.67
CA HIS A 101 -13.07 -12.39 10.29
C HIS A 101 -12.78 -13.09 8.95
N ASP A 102 -13.79 -13.19 8.08
CA ASP A 102 -13.62 -13.70 6.74
C ASP A 102 -12.85 -12.69 5.89
N LEU A 103 -11.76 -13.13 5.27
CA LEU A 103 -10.88 -12.23 4.54
C LEU A 103 -11.57 -11.53 3.36
N ASP A 104 -12.32 -12.27 2.56
CA ASP A 104 -13.06 -11.70 1.43
C ASP A 104 -14.11 -10.70 1.89
N ALA A 105 -14.85 -11.03 2.95
CA ALA A 105 -15.88 -10.15 3.50
C ALA A 105 -15.25 -8.90 4.15
N ALA A 106 -14.09 -9.03 4.79
CA ALA A 106 -13.38 -7.90 5.36
C ALA A 106 -12.90 -6.93 4.27
N GLU A 107 -12.34 -7.45 3.17
CA GLU A 107 -11.96 -6.63 2.02
C GLU A 107 -13.17 -5.89 1.45
N GLN A 108 -14.27 -6.59 1.25
CA GLN A 108 -15.50 -6.00 0.71
C GLN A 108 -16.02 -4.89 1.63
N LEU A 109 -15.98 -5.09 2.95
CA LEU A 109 -16.39 -4.09 3.92
C LEU A 109 -15.56 -2.82 3.79
N LEU A 110 -14.25 -2.96 3.66
CA LEU A 110 -13.34 -1.82 3.46
C LEU A 110 -13.60 -1.10 2.13
N ILE A 111 -13.83 -1.83 1.06
CA ILE A 111 -14.14 -1.25 -0.25
C ILE A 111 -15.44 -0.44 -0.18
N GLU A 112 -16.46 -0.96 0.47
CA GLU A 112 -17.74 -0.26 0.64
C GLU A 112 -17.58 0.99 1.49
N GLU A 113 -16.82 0.92 2.58
CA GLU A 113 -16.58 2.05 3.47
C GLU A 113 -15.77 3.16 2.81
N LEU A 114 -14.70 2.79 2.13
CA LEU A 114 -13.68 3.73 1.65
C LEU A 114 -13.89 4.18 0.21
N ALA A 115 -14.66 3.44 -0.58
CA ALA A 115 -14.92 3.73 -1.99
C ALA A 115 -13.64 4.10 -2.76
N PRO A 116 -12.61 3.21 -2.79
CA PRO A 116 -11.33 3.53 -3.40
C PRO A 116 -11.46 3.78 -4.90
N CYS A 117 -10.55 4.62 -5.43
CA CYS A 117 -10.60 5.09 -6.83
C CYS A 117 -10.33 3.98 -7.86
N LEU A 118 -9.47 3.01 -7.53
CA LEU A 118 -8.97 2.03 -8.50
C LEU A 118 -9.60 0.64 -8.39
N ASN A 119 -10.37 0.37 -7.33
CA ASN A 119 -11.05 -0.92 -7.22
C ASN A 119 -12.26 -0.94 -8.16
N GLU A 120 -12.28 -1.87 -9.09
CA GLU A 120 -13.41 -2.08 -9.99
C GLU A 120 -14.32 -3.19 -9.47
N ALA A 121 -13.71 -4.31 -9.06
CA ALA A 121 -14.46 -5.42 -8.49
C ALA A 121 -15.02 -5.07 -7.11
N LEU A 122 -16.26 -5.46 -6.84
CA LEU A 122 -16.94 -5.28 -5.55
C LEU A 122 -17.15 -3.81 -5.13
N ASN A 123 -16.83 -2.88 -6.00
CA ASN A 123 -16.94 -1.44 -5.71
C ASN A 123 -18.07 -0.83 -6.53
N ARG A 124 -19.23 -0.68 -5.89
CA ARG A 124 -20.44 -0.16 -6.57
C ARG A 124 -20.37 1.33 -6.85
N GLN A 125 -19.61 2.07 -6.04
CA GLN A 125 -19.48 3.52 -6.16
C GLN A 125 -18.05 3.93 -5.96
N PRO A 126 -17.17 3.66 -6.95
CA PRO A 126 -15.78 4.09 -6.84
C PRO A 126 -15.70 5.62 -6.79
N SER A 127 -14.83 6.14 -5.93
CA SER A 127 -14.56 7.57 -5.91
C SER A 127 -13.80 7.94 -7.18
N PRO A 128 -14.09 9.10 -7.80
CA PRO A 128 -13.30 9.55 -8.93
C PRO A 128 -11.88 9.88 -8.49
N LEU A 129 -10.89 9.55 -9.34
CA LEU A 129 -9.51 9.95 -9.10
C LEU A 129 -9.41 11.48 -9.20
N PRO A 130 -8.96 12.18 -8.14
CA PRO A 130 -8.81 13.63 -8.23
C PRO A 130 -7.85 14.05 -9.34
N LYS A 131 -8.11 15.21 -9.95
CA LYS A 131 -7.33 15.72 -11.09
C LYS A 131 -5.87 16.02 -10.75
N ALA A 132 -5.54 16.16 -9.49
CA ALA A 132 -4.16 16.39 -9.05
C ALA A 132 -3.24 15.19 -9.32
N TYR A 133 -3.81 14.01 -9.50
CA TYR A 133 -3.05 12.79 -9.75
C TYR A 133 -3.03 12.44 -11.22
N ARG A 134 -1.89 11.93 -11.69
CA ARG A 134 -1.79 11.39 -13.05
C ARG A 134 -2.48 10.04 -13.12
N PRO A 135 -3.40 9.83 -14.08
CA PRO A 135 -4.11 8.55 -14.17
C PRO A 135 -3.19 7.42 -14.65
N PRO A 136 -3.47 6.16 -14.25
CA PRO A 136 -2.65 5.01 -14.64
C PRO A 136 -3.01 4.46 -16.02
N THR A 137 -3.65 5.24 -16.88
CA THR A 137 -4.16 4.80 -18.19
C THR A 137 -3.09 4.72 -19.28
N ALA A 138 -2.02 5.50 -19.15
CA ALA A 138 -0.92 5.46 -20.10
C ALA A 138 0.12 4.43 -19.66
N PRO A 139 0.85 3.77 -20.59
CA PRO A 139 2.02 3.00 -20.20
C PRO A 139 2.95 3.90 -19.41
N PRO A 140 3.46 3.48 -18.25
CA PRO A 140 4.37 4.31 -17.49
C PRO A 140 5.63 4.52 -18.30
N THR A 141 5.84 5.74 -18.77
CA THR A 141 7.09 6.15 -19.41
C THR A 141 8.05 6.61 -18.33
N CYS A 142 8.34 5.72 -17.39
CA CYS A 142 9.34 6.01 -16.37
C CYS A 142 10.70 5.61 -16.90
N PRO A 143 11.61 6.56 -17.18
CA PRO A 143 12.94 6.22 -17.68
C PRO A 143 13.84 5.63 -16.59
N ARG A 144 13.35 5.53 -15.35
CA ARG A 144 14.11 5.02 -14.22
C ARG A 144 13.68 3.60 -13.88
N SER A 145 14.62 2.79 -13.39
CA SER A 145 14.34 1.43 -12.96
C SER A 145 13.72 1.40 -11.55
N PRO A 146 13.12 0.27 -11.15
CA PRO A 146 12.68 0.10 -9.76
C PRO A 146 13.78 0.40 -8.74
N ASN A 147 15.00 -0.07 -8.98
CA ASN A 147 16.13 0.17 -8.09
C ASN A 147 16.46 1.65 -7.93
N LYS A 148 16.29 2.43 -9.00
CA LYS A 148 16.50 3.88 -8.95
C LYS A 148 15.49 4.56 -8.03
N LEU A 149 14.22 4.18 -8.15
CA LEU A 149 13.15 4.72 -7.30
C LEU A 149 13.37 4.33 -5.83
N ILE A 150 13.78 3.09 -5.58
CA ILE A 150 14.09 2.62 -4.22
C ILE A 150 15.21 3.46 -3.61
N ARG A 151 16.26 3.79 -4.39
CA ARG A 151 17.35 4.65 -3.92
C ARG A 151 16.88 6.08 -3.65
N GLU A 152 16.03 6.63 -4.49
CA GLU A 152 15.43 7.94 -4.27
C GLU A 152 14.61 7.96 -2.98
N ALA A 153 13.84 6.90 -2.72
CA ALA A 153 13.09 6.73 -1.49
C ALA A 153 14.03 6.65 -0.27
N ALA A 154 15.12 5.91 -0.38
CA ALA A 154 16.12 5.81 0.68
C ALA A 154 16.74 7.17 1.02
N TYR A 155 17.03 7.96 0.01
CA TYR A 155 17.54 9.32 0.20
C TYR A 155 16.54 10.20 0.95
N ALA A 156 15.27 10.12 0.57
CA ALA A 156 14.20 10.89 1.22
C ALA A 156 14.03 10.50 2.69
N VAL A 157 14.09 9.20 3.01
CA VAL A 157 13.98 8.70 4.40
C VAL A 157 15.15 9.23 5.23
N LYS A 158 16.37 9.17 4.70
CA LYS A 158 17.56 9.68 5.40
C LYS A 158 17.47 11.19 5.61
N ALA A 159 16.98 11.95 4.64
CA ALA A 159 16.81 13.39 4.74
C ALA A 159 15.84 13.76 5.86
N GLU A 160 14.75 13.01 6.02
CA GLU A 160 13.79 13.21 7.11
C GLU A 160 14.42 12.92 8.48
N GLN A 161 15.20 11.85 8.59
CA GLN A 161 15.87 11.48 9.84
C GLN A 161 16.87 12.56 10.30
N ARG A 162 17.50 13.26 9.36
CA ARG A 162 18.42 14.34 9.68
C ARG A 162 17.74 15.61 10.19
N ARG A 163 16.44 15.77 9.91
CA ARG A 163 15.67 16.94 10.35
C ARG A 163 15.11 16.78 11.76
N THR A 164 15.12 15.58 12.30
CA THR A 164 14.70 15.28 13.68
C THR A 164 15.93 15.13 14.64
#